data_15724b0f85ca9c54132445ecb0111bb7
#
_entry.id   15724b0f85ca9c54132445ecb0111bb7
#
_cell.length_a   1.000
_cell.length_b   1.000
_cell.length_c   1.000
_cell.angle_alpha   90.00
_cell.angle_beta   90.00
_cell.angle_gamma   90.00
#
_symmetry.space_group_name_H-M   'P 1'
#
loop_
_entity.id
_entity.type
_entity.pdbx_description
1 polymer ?
#
loop_
_entity_poly.entity_id
_entity_poly.type
_entity_poly.pdbx_seq_one_letter_code
_entity_poly.pdbx_strand_id
1 'polypeptide(L)'
;MYRLAATRFNELTWQENINWRKKNNHIGCIYGTPSELKSNINTVDTIFVLEMHNSENKIKGIGIIHNQLARDKNYYIYSDGNYNRYTYHSAYRIDINDLTGYNKAIVEVFDILLFKTKKHIKRAQGITELPTWILTNKHFNFIQFFRDLFRETFALPLAE
;
A
#
# COMPACT_ATOMS: atom_id res chain seq x y z
N MET A 1 -10.46 -11.54 -6.53
CA MET A 1 -10.74 -10.13 -6.89
C MET A 1 -9.49 -9.29 -6.61
N TYR A 2 -9.32 -8.22 -7.38
CA TYR A 2 -8.25 -7.25 -7.15
C TYR A 2 -8.81 -6.01 -6.50
N ARG A 3 -8.11 -5.49 -5.51
CA ARG A 3 -8.52 -4.31 -4.75
C ARG A 3 -7.39 -3.29 -4.69
N LEU A 4 -7.75 -2.04 -4.49
CA LEU A 4 -6.80 -0.94 -4.35
C LEU A 4 -7.05 -0.22 -3.04
N ALA A 5 -6.03 -0.14 -2.21
CA ALA A 5 -6.09 0.44 -0.88
C ALA A 5 -4.91 1.38 -0.64
N ALA A 6 -4.92 2.07 0.48
CA ALA A 6 -3.82 2.92 0.92
C ALA A 6 -3.57 2.74 2.41
N THR A 7 -2.34 2.98 2.81
CA THR A 7 -1.91 3.11 4.20
C THR A 7 -1.13 4.41 4.35
N ARG A 8 -1.10 4.99 5.55
CA ARG A 8 -0.54 6.32 5.79
C ARG A 8 0.65 6.26 6.72
N PHE A 9 1.65 7.06 6.41
CA PHE A 9 2.85 7.25 7.22
C PHE A 9 3.07 8.74 7.48
N ASN A 10 3.54 9.07 8.68
CA ASN A 10 4.25 10.32 8.91
C ASN A 10 5.76 10.08 8.77
N GLU A 11 6.58 11.08 8.98
CA GLU A 11 8.04 10.93 8.84
C GLU A 11 8.60 9.88 9.80
N LEU A 12 8.15 9.87 11.05
CA LEU A 12 8.62 8.90 12.05
C LEU A 12 8.26 7.46 11.65
N THR A 13 7.00 7.19 11.38
CA THR A 13 6.55 5.83 11.04
C THR A 13 7.13 5.36 9.71
N TRP A 14 7.37 6.26 8.78
CA TRP A 14 8.05 5.95 7.53
C TRP A 14 9.48 5.48 7.77
N GLN A 15 10.25 6.21 8.59
CA GLN A 15 11.62 5.82 8.93
C GLN A 15 11.67 4.52 9.72
N GLU A 16 10.74 4.33 10.65
CA GLU A 16 10.64 3.07 11.41
C GLU A 16 10.36 1.88 10.49
N ASN A 17 9.50 2.05 9.50
CA ASN A 17 9.22 1.00 8.51
C ASN A 17 10.46 0.66 7.66
N ILE A 18 11.14 1.68 7.13
CA ILE A 18 12.38 1.50 6.36
C ILE A 18 13.43 0.79 7.21
N ASN A 19 13.64 1.25 8.44
CA ASN A 19 14.67 0.70 9.34
C ASN A 19 14.38 -0.77 9.68
N TRP A 20 13.13 -1.11 9.94
CA TRP A 20 12.75 -2.50 10.20
C TRP A 20 13.02 -3.39 8.99
N ARG A 21 12.64 -2.95 7.79
CA ARG A 21 12.88 -3.71 6.55
C ARG A 21 14.37 -3.94 6.31
N LYS A 22 15.21 -2.92 6.50
CA LYS A 22 16.67 -3.03 6.36
C LYS A 22 17.26 -4.00 7.39
N LYS A 23 16.89 -3.84 8.64
CA LYS A 23 17.41 -4.67 9.76
C LYS A 23 17.07 -6.15 9.58
N ASN A 24 15.90 -6.44 9.03
CA ASN A 24 15.40 -7.80 8.86
C ASN A 24 15.61 -8.36 7.44
N ASN A 25 16.31 -7.65 6.57
CA ASN A 25 16.51 -8.03 5.17
C ASN A 25 15.20 -8.34 4.44
N HIS A 26 14.15 -7.57 4.76
CA HIS A 26 12.83 -7.72 4.16
C HIS A 26 12.73 -6.89 2.88
N ILE A 27 12.74 -7.54 1.72
CA ILE A 27 12.75 -6.88 0.40
C ILE A 27 11.37 -6.34 0.03
N GLY A 28 10.30 -7.01 0.46
CA GLY A 28 8.93 -6.66 0.12
C GLY A 28 8.35 -5.54 0.95
N CYS A 29 7.02 -5.57 1.11
CA CYS A 29 6.29 -4.61 1.93
C CYS A 29 5.92 -5.20 3.30
N ILE A 30 5.74 -4.32 4.28
CA ILE A 30 5.18 -4.66 5.57
C ILE A 30 4.38 -3.46 6.10
N TYR A 31 3.17 -3.73 6.57
CA TYR A 31 2.25 -2.71 7.06
C TYR A 31 1.69 -3.11 8.42
N GLY A 32 1.80 -2.20 9.37
CA GLY A 32 1.17 -2.34 10.67
C GLY A 32 -0.05 -1.43 10.78
N THR A 33 -1.09 -1.89 11.47
CA THR A 33 -2.35 -1.18 11.57
C THR A 33 -3.01 -1.42 12.93
N PRO A 34 -3.74 -0.42 13.48
CA PRO A 34 -4.45 -0.58 14.74
C PRO A 34 -5.73 -1.43 14.63
N SER A 35 -6.20 -1.69 13.42
CA SER A 35 -7.39 -2.51 13.17
C SER A 35 -7.16 -3.47 12.01
N GLU A 36 -7.85 -4.61 12.05
CA GLU A 36 -7.80 -5.58 10.96
C GLU A 36 -8.46 -5.04 9.69
N LEU A 37 -8.06 -5.58 8.54
CA LEU A 37 -8.80 -5.40 7.30
C LEU A 37 -10.23 -5.90 7.47
N LYS A 38 -11.16 -5.28 6.77
CA LYS A 38 -12.58 -5.65 6.84
C LYS A 38 -12.78 -7.11 6.45
N SER A 39 -13.66 -7.80 7.19
CA SER A 39 -13.95 -9.22 6.98
C SER A 39 -14.63 -9.54 5.64
N ASN A 40 -15.22 -8.54 4.98
CA ASN A 40 -15.79 -8.71 3.64
C ASN A 40 -14.75 -8.74 2.53
N ILE A 41 -13.48 -8.50 2.84
CA ILE A 41 -12.37 -8.70 1.91
C ILE A 41 -11.92 -10.15 2.03
N ASN A 42 -12.04 -10.91 0.95
CA ASN A 42 -11.66 -12.32 0.94
C ASN A 42 -10.16 -12.51 1.11
N THR A 43 -9.78 -13.60 1.77
CA THR A 43 -8.36 -13.92 2.02
C THR A 43 -7.56 -14.16 0.74
N VAL A 44 -8.23 -14.50 -0.36
CA VAL A 44 -7.59 -14.74 -1.66
C VAL A 44 -7.54 -13.48 -2.54
N ASP A 45 -8.19 -12.40 -2.12
CA ASP A 45 -8.14 -11.14 -2.87
C ASP A 45 -6.71 -10.59 -2.87
N THR A 46 -6.28 -10.07 -4.02
CA THR A 46 -5.03 -9.35 -4.13
C THR A 46 -5.27 -7.86 -3.90
N ILE A 47 -4.58 -7.29 -2.92
CA ILE A 47 -4.75 -5.90 -2.52
C ILE A 47 -3.47 -5.14 -2.85
N PHE A 48 -3.57 -4.19 -3.77
CA PHE A 48 -2.50 -3.22 -4.00
C PHE A 48 -2.61 -2.11 -2.97
N VAL A 49 -1.54 -1.84 -2.23
CA VAL A 49 -1.52 -0.83 -1.17
C VAL A 49 -0.60 0.31 -1.54
N LEU A 50 -1.16 1.50 -1.70
CA LEU A 50 -0.41 2.73 -1.91
C LEU A 50 0.12 3.23 -0.57
N GLU A 51 1.42 3.52 -0.51
CA GLU A 51 2.09 4.04 0.68
C GLU A 51 2.06 5.57 0.67
N MET A 52 1.14 6.15 1.45
CA MET A 52 0.97 7.60 1.56
C MET A 52 1.93 8.17 2.60
N HIS A 53 2.82 9.06 2.19
CA HIS A 53 3.67 9.82 3.11
C HIS A 53 3.03 11.19 3.39
N ASN A 54 2.39 11.31 4.55
CA ASN A 54 1.56 12.47 4.87
C ASN A 54 2.37 13.76 5.13
N SER A 55 3.65 13.66 5.47
CA SER A 55 4.50 14.83 5.67
C SER A 55 4.98 15.44 4.34
N GLU A 56 5.14 14.60 3.32
CA GLU A 56 5.58 15.06 1.97
C GLU A 56 4.42 15.17 0.97
N ASN A 57 3.23 14.65 1.30
CA ASN A 57 2.09 14.54 0.39
C ASN A 57 2.44 13.78 -0.91
N LYS A 58 3.10 12.64 -0.74
CA LYS A 58 3.56 11.80 -1.86
C LYS A 58 3.32 10.33 -1.60
N ILE A 59 3.07 9.59 -2.68
CA ILE A 59 3.13 8.13 -2.67
C ILE A 59 4.61 7.72 -2.74
N LYS A 60 5.04 6.86 -1.83
CA LYS A 60 6.44 6.42 -1.74
C LYS A 60 6.68 5.03 -2.31
N GLY A 61 5.64 4.24 -2.41
CA GLY A 61 5.71 2.88 -2.94
C GLY A 61 4.35 2.22 -3.02
N ILE A 62 4.34 1.01 -3.55
CA ILE A 62 3.16 0.17 -3.67
C ILE A 62 3.54 -1.26 -3.26
N GLY A 63 2.77 -1.86 -2.37
CA GLY A 63 2.91 -3.26 -2.00
C GLY A 63 1.72 -4.09 -2.44
N ILE A 64 1.90 -5.40 -2.48
CA ILE A 64 0.81 -6.36 -2.59
C ILE A 64 0.64 -7.05 -1.24
N ILE A 65 -0.59 -7.16 -0.75
CA ILE A 65 -0.92 -7.99 0.40
C ILE A 65 -2.19 -8.79 0.12
N HIS A 66 -2.43 -9.78 0.97
CA HIS A 66 -3.71 -10.47 1.09
C HIS A 66 -4.32 -10.18 2.47
N ASN A 67 -5.60 -10.43 2.64
CA ASN A 67 -6.25 -10.32 3.95
C ASN A 67 -5.88 -11.53 4.83
N GLN A 68 -4.60 -11.64 5.11
CA GLN A 68 -4.01 -12.69 5.96
C GLN A 68 -3.00 -12.04 6.90
N LEU A 69 -3.29 -12.10 8.20
CA LEU A 69 -2.41 -11.56 9.22
C LEU A 69 -1.11 -12.37 9.31
N ALA A 70 0.00 -11.66 9.46
CA ALA A 70 1.27 -12.28 9.82
C ALA A 70 1.23 -12.68 11.31
N ARG A 71 1.20 -13.98 11.59
CA ARG A 71 1.07 -14.53 12.95
C ARG A 71 2.24 -15.41 13.37
N ASP A 72 3.29 -15.48 12.55
CA ASP A 72 4.47 -16.30 12.79
C ASP A 72 5.33 -15.78 13.96
N LYS A 73 5.24 -14.49 14.26
CA LYS A 73 5.93 -13.83 15.37
C LYS A 73 5.24 -12.50 15.70
N ASN A 74 5.68 -11.87 16.78
CA ASN A 74 5.28 -10.49 17.08
C ASN A 74 6.16 -9.52 16.30
N TYR A 75 5.53 -8.56 15.62
CA TYR A 75 6.21 -7.55 14.84
C TYR A 75 6.25 -6.23 15.60
N TYR A 76 7.44 -5.79 15.97
CA TYR A 76 7.68 -4.53 16.65
C TYR A 76 8.37 -3.58 15.69
N ILE A 77 7.57 -2.96 14.83
CA ILE A 77 8.06 -2.06 13.78
C ILE A 77 8.07 -0.62 14.28
N TYR A 78 6.99 -0.22 14.94
CA TYR A 78 6.71 1.16 15.33
C TYR A 78 6.84 1.36 16.83
N SER A 79 7.28 2.56 17.24
CA SER A 79 7.30 2.96 18.64
C SER A 79 5.91 3.07 19.24
N ASP A 80 4.90 3.47 18.41
CA ASP A 80 3.51 3.42 18.81
C ASP A 80 2.99 1.98 18.68
N GLY A 81 2.75 1.33 19.82
CA GLY A 81 2.31 -0.07 19.86
C GLY A 81 0.98 -0.34 19.19
N ASN A 82 0.11 0.68 19.02
CA ASN A 82 -1.15 0.51 18.32
C ASN A 82 -0.95 0.07 16.85
N TYR A 83 0.11 0.53 16.20
CA TYR A 83 0.43 0.16 14.82
C TYR A 83 1.15 -1.18 14.71
N ASN A 84 1.51 -1.82 15.82
CA ASN A 84 2.09 -3.17 15.84
C ASN A 84 1.05 -4.27 16.12
N ARG A 85 -0.24 -3.90 16.25
CA ARG A 85 -1.28 -4.85 16.65
C ARG A 85 -1.61 -5.87 15.55
N TYR A 86 -1.72 -5.39 14.31
CA TYR A 86 -2.05 -6.22 13.16
C TYR A 86 -1.04 -5.95 12.06
N THR A 87 -0.41 -7.01 11.54
CA THR A 87 0.65 -6.90 10.54
C THR A 87 0.29 -7.67 9.29
N TYR A 88 0.48 -7.03 8.13
CA TYR A 88 0.33 -7.62 6.80
C TYR A 88 1.62 -7.41 6.03
N HIS A 89 2.10 -8.43 5.33
CA HIS A 89 3.33 -8.32 4.55
C HIS A 89 3.33 -9.22 3.33
N SER A 90 4.25 -8.94 2.41
CA SER A 90 4.57 -9.82 1.29
C SER A 90 5.99 -9.57 0.79
N ALA A 91 6.43 -10.41 -0.14
CA ALA A 91 7.71 -10.24 -0.83
C ALA A 91 7.66 -9.18 -1.95
N TYR A 92 6.51 -8.57 -2.23
CA TYR A 92 6.31 -7.76 -3.42
C TYR A 92 6.06 -6.30 -3.06
N ARG A 93 7.01 -5.45 -3.38
CA ARG A 93 6.94 -4.00 -3.23
C ARG A 93 7.69 -3.30 -4.35
N ILE A 94 7.10 -2.25 -4.90
CA ILE A 94 7.73 -1.36 -5.86
C ILE A 94 7.94 -0.01 -5.18
N ASP A 95 9.20 0.46 -5.13
CA ASP A 95 9.51 1.81 -4.65
C ASP A 95 9.24 2.81 -5.75
N ILE A 96 8.75 4.01 -5.39
CA ILE A 96 8.48 5.07 -6.37
C ILE A 96 9.73 5.46 -7.15
N ASN A 97 10.90 5.37 -6.54
CA ASN A 97 12.17 5.70 -7.18
C ASN A 97 12.59 4.70 -8.26
N ASP A 98 12.00 3.51 -8.27
CA ASP A 98 12.26 2.50 -9.30
C ASP A 98 11.33 2.67 -10.52
N LEU A 99 10.38 3.59 -10.45
CA LEU A 99 9.46 3.91 -11.54
C LEU A 99 9.99 5.06 -12.38
N THR A 100 9.77 4.98 -13.68
CA THR A 100 10.14 6.02 -14.66
C THR A 100 9.01 6.25 -15.66
N GLY A 101 9.07 7.38 -16.37
CA GLY A 101 8.18 7.69 -17.48
C GLY A 101 6.69 7.60 -17.14
N TYR A 102 5.95 6.91 -17.98
CA TYR A 102 4.50 6.75 -17.87
C TYR A 102 4.07 6.12 -16.54
N ASN A 103 4.73 5.07 -16.11
CA ASN A 103 4.37 4.38 -14.87
C ASN A 103 4.50 5.29 -13.65
N LYS A 104 5.59 6.07 -13.59
CA LYS A 104 5.78 7.05 -12.52
C LYS A 104 4.71 8.14 -12.56
N ALA A 105 4.39 8.66 -13.74
CA ALA A 105 3.37 9.70 -13.91
C ALA A 105 1.99 9.23 -13.45
N ILE A 106 1.61 8.00 -13.74
CA ILE A 106 0.32 7.45 -13.28
C ILE A 106 0.28 7.34 -11.76
N VAL A 107 1.35 6.84 -11.13
CA VAL A 107 1.39 6.75 -9.66
C VAL A 107 1.35 8.15 -9.03
N GLU A 108 2.03 9.12 -9.61
CA GLU A 108 2.03 10.50 -9.12
C GLU A 108 0.66 11.21 -9.22
N VAL A 109 -0.26 10.71 -10.05
CA VAL A 109 -1.66 11.20 -10.05
C VAL A 109 -2.29 11.04 -8.67
N PHE A 110 -1.93 9.98 -7.93
CA PHE A 110 -2.42 9.76 -6.57
C PHE A 110 -1.89 10.78 -5.56
N ASP A 111 -0.78 11.45 -5.84
CA ASP A 111 -0.29 12.57 -4.99
C ASP A 111 -1.32 13.72 -4.97
N ILE A 112 -2.08 13.87 -6.03
CA ILE A 112 -3.16 14.85 -6.12
C ILE A 112 -4.45 14.27 -5.55
N LEU A 113 -4.87 13.10 -6.03
CA LEU A 113 -6.17 12.50 -5.67
C LEU A 113 -6.29 12.21 -4.17
N LEU A 114 -5.22 11.73 -3.54
CA LEU A 114 -5.28 11.27 -2.14
C LEU A 114 -4.87 12.34 -1.12
N PHE A 115 -4.11 13.35 -1.52
CA PHE A 115 -3.59 14.36 -0.59
C PHE A 115 -4.15 15.77 -0.78
N LYS A 116 -4.50 16.15 -2.00
CA LYS A 116 -4.72 17.57 -2.36
C LYS A 116 -6.15 17.92 -2.73
N THR A 117 -7.04 16.95 -2.84
CA THR A 117 -8.46 17.23 -3.13
C THR A 117 -9.24 17.46 -1.84
N LYS A 118 -10.45 18.04 -1.96
CA LYS A 118 -11.37 18.15 -0.81
C LYS A 118 -11.77 16.78 -0.24
N LYS A 119 -11.64 15.74 -1.05
CA LYS A 119 -11.93 14.34 -0.67
C LYS A 119 -10.65 13.54 -0.34
N HIS A 120 -9.60 14.22 0.13
CA HIS A 120 -8.37 13.54 0.52
C HIS A 120 -8.60 12.53 1.64
N ILE A 121 -7.71 11.55 1.74
CA ILE A 121 -7.81 10.47 2.73
C ILE A 121 -6.63 10.45 3.71
N LYS A 122 -6.01 11.60 3.94
CA LYS A 122 -4.86 11.74 4.85
C LYS A 122 -5.16 11.35 6.30
N ARG A 123 -6.41 11.52 6.74
CA ARG A 123 -6.83 11.33 8.14
C ARG A 123 -7.32 9.94 8.47
N ALA A 124 -7.53 9.09 7.48
CA ALA A 124 -7.93 7.72 7.73
C ALA A 124 -6.79 6.94 8.40
N GLN A 125 -7.13 5.90 9.16
CA GLN A 125 -6.16 5.06 9.87
C GLN A 125 -6.17 3.63 9.33
N GLY A 126 -5.01 2.98 9.41
CA GLY A 126 -4.84 1.61 8.96
C GLY A 126 -4.84 1.49 7.45
N ILE A 127 -5.13 0.28 6.96
CA ILE A 127 -5.22 -0.01 5.53
C ILE A 127 -6.67 0.14 5.12
N THR A 128 -6.96 1.09 4.23
CA THR A 128 -8.32 1.39 3.78
C THR A 128 -8.42 1.33 2.27
N GLU A 129 -9.53 0.77 1.76
CA GLU A 129 -9.80 0.80 0.32
C GLU A 129 -9.94 2.25 -0.16
N LEU A 130 -9.52 2.51 -1.40
CA LEU A 130 -9.66 3.82 -2.00
C LEU A 130 -11.14 4.17 -2.21
N PRO A 131 -11.49 5.46 -2.20
CA PRO A 131 -12.85 5.91 -2.45
C PRO A 131 -13.40 5.40 -3.78
N THR A 132 -14.70 5.09 -3.78
CA THR A 132 -15.41 4.57 -4.96
C THR A 132 -15.28 5.49 -6.17
N TRP A 133 -15.28 6.81 -5.95
CA TRP A 133 -15.17 7.76 -7.05
C TRP A 133 -13.86 7.66 -7.84
N ILE A 134 -12.79 7.13 -7.22
CA ILE A 134 -11.53 6.84 -7.89
C ILE A 134 -11.62 5.50 -8.62
N LEU A 135 -12.15 4.47 -7.95
CA LEU A 135 -12.20 3.10 -8.48
C LEU A 135 -13.16 2.95 -9.67
N THR A 136 -14.23 3.75 -9.70
CA THR A 136 -15.25 3.72 -10.77
C THR A 136 -15.00 4.74 -11.87
N ASN A 137 -13.80 5.30 -11.94
CA ASN A 137 -13.45 6.26 -12.97
C ASN A 137 -13.53 5.62 -14.36
N LYS A 138 -14.31 6.23 -15.24
CA LYS A 138 -14.52 5.74 -16.62
C LYS A 138 -13.32 5.99 -17.53
N HIS A 139 -12.43 6.89 -17.18
CA HIS A 139 -11.31 7.31 -18.04
C HIS A 139 -10.06 6.48 -17.86
N PHE A 140 -9.89 5.84 -16.71
CA PHE A 140 -8.69 5.06 -16.41
C PHE A 140 -8.98 3.91 -15.44
N ASN A 141 -8.53 2.71 -15.78
CA ASN A 141 -8.63 1.54 -14.92
C ASN A 141 -7.35 1.38 -14.09
N PHE A 142 -7.33 1.95 -12.90
CA PHE A 142 -6.16 1.89 -12.02
C PHE A 142 -5.82 0.47 -11.56
N ILE A 143 -6.81 -0.36 -11.31
CA ILE A 143 -6.58 -1.75 -10.90
C ILE A 143 -5.86 -2.52 -12.01
N GLN A 144 -6.30 -2.37 -13.25
CA GLN A 144 -5.62 -3.00 -14.38
C GLN A 144 -4.18 -2.48 -14.54
N PHE A 145 -3.98 -1.18 -14.35
CA PHE A 145 -2.65 -0.58 -14.36
C PHE A 145 -1.70 -1.24 -13.36
N PHE A 146 -2.13 -1.40 -12.10
CA PHE A 146 -1.28 -2.04 -11.08
C PHE A 146 -1.08 -3.54 -11.33
N ARG A 147 -2.07 -4.23 -11.84
CA ARG A 147 -1.91 -5.63 -12.26
C ARG A 147 -0.81 -5.77 -13.30
N ASP A 148 -0.84 -4.95 -14.33
CA ASP A 148 0.16 -4.97 -15.39
C ASP A 148 1.54 -4.58 -14.86
N LEU A 149 1.62 -3.55 -14.03
CA LEU A 149 2.88 -3.09 -13.43
C LEU A 149 3.56 -4.18 -12.61
N PHE A 150 2.83 -4.85 -11.73
CA PHE A 150 3.38 -5.93 -10.90
C PHE A 150 3.69 -7.18 -11.70
N ARG A 151 2.87 -7.52 -12.69
CA ARG A 151 3.13 -8.63 -13.58
C ARG A 151 4.43 -8.44 -14.34
N GLU A 152 4.66 -7.28 -14.90
CA GLU A 152 5.88 -6.95 -15.62
C GLU A 152 7.11 -6.91 -14.70
N THR A 153 6.98 -6.29 -13.52
CA THR A 153 8.11 -6.12 -12.60
C THR A 153 8.58 -7.44 -11.99
N PHE A 154 7.66 -8.32 -11.63
CA PHE A 154 7.96 -9.55 -10.87
C PHE A 154 7.69 -10.83 -11.66
N ALA A 155 7.26 -10.74 -12.91
CA ALA A 155 6.84 -11.90 -13.71
C ALA A 155 5.78 -12.77 -12.99
N LEU A 156 4.88 -12.14 -12.23
CA LEU A 156 3.86 -12.84 -11.45
C LEU A 156 2.76 -13.38 -12.35
N PRO A 157 2.31 -14.64 -12.13
CA PRO A 157 1.14 -15.20 -12.81
C PRO A 157 -0.15 -14.66 -12.16
N LEU A 158 -0.37 -13.35 -12.25
CA LEU A 158 -1.64 -12.76 -11.80
C LEU A 158 -2.73 -13.17 -12.78
N ALA A 159 -3.75 -13.87 -12.28
CA ALA A 159 -4.89 -14.30 -13.09
C ALA A 159 -5.57 -13.11 -13.76
N GLU A 160 -6.05 -13.32 -14.98
CA GLU A 160 -6.81 -12.32 -15.75
C GLU A 160 -8.18 -12.00 -15.10
#